data_00da2d5d4a87e2481e8fd8a5ccc8351c
#
_entry.id   00da2d5d4a87e2481e8fd8a5ccc8351c
#
_cell.length_a   1.000
_cell.length_b   1.000
_cell.length_c   1.000
_cell.angle_alpha   90.00
_cell.angle_beta   90.00
_cell.angle_gamma   90.00
#
_symmetry.space_group_name_H-M   'P 1'
#
loop_
_entity.id
_entity.type
_entity.pdbx_description
1 polymer ?
#
loop_
_entity_poly.entity_id
_entity_poly.type
_entity_poly.pdbx_seq_one_letter_code
_entity_poly.pdbx_strand_id
1 'polypeptide(L)'
;MRRSPGSYVRIGRVDEVYLFDASSIVNLVRKGIVKPLADGVTLDLALYESLSAVWKEFKLLKRFDEAIALELLDIICDVFNAMKIISAKGLEKEVFDLASEEGLTIYDAAYACAAMRNELTLVTDDQELRKTASKHLTVISSSELASKYRD
;
A
#
# COMPACT_ATOMS: atom_id res chain seq x y z
N MET A 1 -11.14 -17.87 11.03
CA MET A 1 -9.96 -17.39 11.48
C MET A 1 -10.10 -16.33 12.49
N ARG A 2 -9.19 -16.18 13.34
CA ARG A 2 -9.31 -15.29 14.28
C ARG A 2 -8.40 -14.21 14.15
N ARG A 3 -8.81 -13.06 14.47
CA ARG A 3 -7.97 -11.96 14.50
C ARG A 3 -7.23 -11.92 15.72
N SER A 4 -6.12 -11.29 15.70
CA SER A 4 -5.39 -11.02 16.90
C SER A 4 -6.22 -10.16 17.80
N PRO A 5 -6.30 -10.50 19.04
CA PRO A 5 -7.07 -9.70 19.99
C PRO A 5 -6.56 -8.28 20.01
N GLY A 6 -7.45 -7.34 19.98
CA GLY A 6 -7.08 -5.94 20.06
C GLY A 6 -6.51 -5.35 18.81
N SER A 7 -6.39 -6.15 17.77
CA SER A 7 -5.80 -5.66 16.56
C SER A 7 -6.74 -4.80 15.76
N TYR A 8 -7.98 -5.23 15.67
CA TYR A 8 -8.92 -4.53 14.83
C TYR A 8 -10.19 -4.29 15.58
N VAL A 9 -10.55 -3.05 15.69
CA VAL A 9 -11.75 -2.67 16.40
C VAL A 9 -12.85 -2.47 15.40
N ARG A 10 -14.01 -3.01 15.72
CA ARG A 10 -15.17 -2.86 14.87
C ARG A 10 -16.18 -2.04 15.59
N ILE A 11 -16.61 -0.99 15.00
CA ILE A 11 -17.56 -0.09 15.63
C ILE A 11 -18.73 0.09 14.72
N GLY A 12 -19.86 -0.43 15.15
CA GLY A 12 -21.05 -0.31 14.37
C GLY A 12 -20.95 -1.10 13.10
N ARG A 13 -20.02 -0.79 12.30
CA ARG A 13 -19.75 -1.54 11.14
C ARG A 13 -18.30 -1.93 11.20
N VAL A 14 -17.97 -2.84 10.37
CA VAL A 14 -16.61 -3.34 10.36
C VAL A 14 -15.66 -2.23 9.97
N ASP A 15 -14.69 -2.01 10.80
CA ASP A 15 -13.61 -1.10 10.48
C ASP A 15 -12.57 -1.87 9.74
N GLU A 16 -12.38 -1.53 8.49
CA GLU A 16 -11.40 -2.21 7.67
C GLU A 16 -10.01 -1.75 8.02
N VAL A 17 -9.07 -2.68 7.94
CA VAL A 17 -7.67 -2.35 8.06
C VAL A 17 -7.07 -2.51 6.69
N TYR A 18 -6.30 -1.52 6.27
CA TYR A 18 -5.81 -1.43 4.91
C TYR A 18 -4.31 -1.69 4.81
N LEU A 19 -3.94 -2.45 3.80
CA LEU A 19 -2.55 -2.63 3.43
C LEU A 19 -2.33 -1.79 2.17
N PHE A 20 -1.41 -0.83 2.26
CA PHE A 20 -1.13 0.09 1.16
C PHE A 20 0.11 -0.35 0.40
N ASP A 21 0.04 -0.36 -0.92
CA ASP A 21 1.24 -0.54 -1.72
C ASP A 21 1.87 0.83 -1.98
N ALA A 22 3.04 0.83 -2.65
CA ALA A 22 3.75 2.08 -2.88
C ALA A 22 2.96 3.05 -3.75
N SER A 23 2.24 2.53 -4.76
CA SER A 23 1.51 3.42 -5.66
C SER A 23 0.44 4.21 -4.93
N SER A 24 -0.29 3.57 -4.03
CA SER A 24 -1.34 4.24 -3.28
C SER A 24 -0.75 5.21 -2.25
N ILE A 25 0.38 4.83 -1.62
CA ILE A 25 1.03 5.72 -0.67
C ILE A 25 1.46 7.01 -1.36
N VAL A 26 2.15 6.90 -2.48
CA VAL A 26 2.65 8.08 -3.19
C VAL A 26 1.49 8.95 -3.65
N ASN A 27 0.44 8.35 -4.19
CA ASN A 27 -0.70 9.12 -4.66
C ASN A 27 -1.43 9.85 -3.54
N LEU A 28 -1.60 9.20 -2.39
CA LEU A 28 -2.24 9.85 -1.25
C LEU A 28 -1.38 10.96 -0.67
N VAL A 29 -0.08 10.74 -0.58
CA VAL A 29 0.84 11.77 -0.10
C VAL A 29 0.78 12.99 -1.02
N ARG A 30 0.77 12.78 -2.33
CA ARG A 30 0.73 13.89 -3.27
C ARG A 30 -0.56 14.68 -3.17
N LYS A 31 -1.64 14.05 -2.76
CA LYS A 31 -2.92 14.74 -2.59
C LYS A 31 -3.09 15.32 -1.19
N GLY A 32 -2.10 15.12 -0.32
CA GLY A 32 -2.18 15.64 1.03
C GLY A 32 -3.13 14.85 1.92
N ILE A 33 -3.47 13.63 1.53
CA ILE A 33 -4.40 12.79 2.29
C ILE A 33 -3.57 11.75 3.03
N VAL A 34 -3.09 12.10 4.20
CA VAL A 34 -2.16 11.23 4.92
C VAL A 34 -2.79 10.51 6.11
N LYS A 35 -3.94 10.97 6.57
CA LYS A 35 -4.54 10.37 7.76
C LYS A 35 -4.83 8.87 7.62
N PRO A 36 -5.43 8.41 6.53
CA PRO A 36 -5.67 6.96 6.41
C PRO A 36 -4.38 6.16 6.37
N LEU A 37 -3.30 6.75 5.90
CA LEU A 37 -2.02 6.05 5.90
C LEU A 37 -1.50 5.83 7.32
N ALA A 38 -1.64 6.83 8.17
CA ALA A 38 -1.13 6.72 9.54
C ALA A 38 -1.76 5.57 10.30
N ASP A 39 -2.99 5.22 9.97
CA ASP A 39 -3.68 4.11 10.62
C ASP A 39 -3.52 2.80 9.86
N GLY A 40 -2.73 2.81 8.82
CA GLY A 40 -2.64 1.67 7.91
C GLY A 40 -1.41 0.83 8.09
N VAL A 41 -1.32 -0.16 7.21
CA VAL A 41 -0.24 -1.15 7.22
C VAL A 41 0.43 -1.11 5.84
N THR A 42 1.72 -1.37 5.81
CA THR A 42 2.40 -1.53 4.53
C THR A 42 3.54 -2.54 4.70
N LEU A 43 4.15 -2.91 3.59
CA LEU A 43 5.31 -3.78 3.63
C LEU A 43 6.58 -2.95 3.75
N ASP A 44 7.61 -3.56 4.31
CA ASP A 44 8.90 -2.89 4.44
C ASP A 44 9.46 -2.45 3.09
N LEU A 45 9.21 -3.23 2.02
CA LEU A 45 9.73 -2.88 0.71
C LEU A 45 9.07 -1.63 0.13
N ALA A 46 7.91 -1.25 0.64
CA ALA A 46 7.16 -0.11 0.08
C ALA A 46 7.89 1.21 0.25
N LEU A 47 8.73 1.34 1.26
CA LEU A 47 9.47 2.57 1.47
C LEU A 47 10.34 2.89 0.24
N TYR A 48 11.15 1.94 -0.17
CA TYR A 48 12.06 2.20 -1.28
C TYR A 48 11.34 2.23 -2.62
N GLU A 49 10.27 1.49 -2.77
CA GLU A 49 9.45 1.62 -3.96
C GLU A 49 8.83 3.01 -4.05
N SER A 50 8.40 3.55 -2.92
CA SER A 50 7.83 4.91 -2.89
C SER A 50 8.89 5.95 -3.23
N LEU A 51 10.09 5.80 -2.68
CA LEU A 51 11.19 6.71 -3.00
C LEU A 51 11.56 6.61 -4.47
N SER A 52 11.54 5.39 -5.02
CA SER A 52 11.84 5.20 -6.42
C SER A 52 10.83 5.90 -7.32
N ALA A 53 9.55 5.87 -6.93
CA ALA A 53 8.51 6.54 -7.71
C ALA A 53 8.73 8.05 -7.74
N VAL A 54 9.05 8.64 -6.59
CA VAL A 54 9.34 10.08 -6.53
C VAL A 54 10.58 10.42 -7.35
N TRP A 55 11.62 9.58 -7.21
CA TRP A 55 12.87 9.79 -7.95
C TRP A 55 12.63 9.78 -9.45
N LYS A 56 11.82 8.84 -9.94
CA LYS A 56 11.53 8.77 -11.36
C LYS A 56 10.81 10.01 -11.85
N GLU A 57 9.84 10.50 -11.10
CA GLU A 57 9.12 11.70 -11.50
C GLU A 57 10.02 12.92 -11.49
N PHE A 58 10.89 13.00 -10.51
CA PHE A 58 11.82 14.10 -10.41
C PHE A 58 12.92 14.03 -11.47
N LYS A 59 13.62 12.91 -11.53
CA LYS A 59 14.84 12.82 -12.31
C LYS A 59 14.61 12.43 -13.76
N LEU A 60 13.71 11.49 -14.01
CA LEU A 60 13.49 11.01 -15.36
C LEU A 60 12.39 11.75 -16.08
N LEU A 61 11.30 12.02 -15.41
CA LEU A 61 10.15 12.68 -16.04
C LEU A 61 10.15 14.18 -15.84
N LYS A 62 11.00 14.68 -14.95
CA LYS A 62 11.15 16.10 -14.68
C LYS A 62 9.84 16.83 -14.42
N ARG A 63 8.98 16.18 -13.64
CA ARG A 63 7.65 16.72 -13.34
C ARG A 63 7.67 17.81 -12.27
N PHE A 64 8.71 17.85 -11.47
CA PHE A 64 8.85 18.87 -10.43
C PHE A 64 10.33 19.02 -10.11
N ASP A 65 10.66 20.07 -9.36
CA ASP A 65 12.04 20.37 -9.05
C ASP A 65 12.51 19.64 -7.78
N GLU A 66 13.76 19.82 -7.45
CA GLU A 66 14.36 19.12 -6.33
C GLU A 66 13.70 19.50 -4.99
N ALA A 67 13.31 20.75 -4.84
CA ALA A 67 12.68 21.19 -3.60
C ALA A 67 11.41 20.40 -3.31
N ILE A 68 10.59 20.20 -4.35
CA ILE A 68 9.36 19.44 -4.21
C ILE A 68 9.68 17.96 -3.97
N ALA A 69 10.69 17.43 -4.65
CA ALA A 69 11.07 16.04 -4.45
C ALA A 69 11.47 15.80 -3.00
N LEU A 70 12.24 16.73 -2.41
CA LEU A 70 12.67 16.59 -1.03
C LEU A 70 11.52 16.73 -0.05
N GLU A 71 10.55 17.60 -0.36
CA GLU A 71 9.35 17.69 0.46
C GLU A 71 8.57 16.38 0.47
N LEU A 72 8.39 15.79 -0.71
CA LEU A 72 7.69 14.51 -0.80
C LEU A 72 8.45 13.42 -0.06
N LEU A 73 9.76 13.43 -0.16
CA LEU A 73 10.58 12.47 0.56
C LEU A 73 10.35 12.58 2.07
N ASP A 74 10.35 13.81 2.59
CA ASP A 74 10.15 14.02 4.02
C ASP A 74 8.78 13.51 4.47
N ILE A 75 7.75 13.81 3.69
CA ILE A 75 6.39 13.36 4.03
C ILE A 75 6.31 11.85 4.00
N ILE A 76 6.91 11.23 3.00
CA ILE A 76 6.92 9.77 2.90
C ILE A 76 7.60 9.15 4.10
N CYS A 77 8.73 9.71 4.51
CA CYS A 77 9.42 9.21 5.70
C CYS A 77 8.57 9.34 6.95
N ASP A 78 7.90 10.47 7.10
CA ASP A 78 7.02 10.68 8.25
C ASP A 78 5.86 9.69 8.26
N VAL A 79 5.28 9.46 7.09
CA VAL A 79 4.17 8.53 6.94
C VAL A 79 4.62 7.12 7.32
N PHE A 80 5.78 6.69 6.83
CA PHE A 80 6.27 5.36 7.16
C PHE A 80 6.59 5.21 8.64
N ASN A 81 7.01 6.29 9.30
CA ASN A 81 7.24 6.25 10.75
C ASN A 81 5.95 6.05 11.52
N ALA A 82 4.83 6.48 10.98
CA ALA A 82 3.53 6.35 11.64
C ALA A 82 2.82 5.03 11.32
N MET A 83 3.09 4.45 10.17
CA MET A 83 2.40 3.24 9.72
C MET A 83 2.92 2.00 10.41
N LYS A 84 2.09 0.97 10.43
CA LYS A 84 2.55 -0.34 10.86
C LYS A 84 3.23 -1.01 9.66
N ILE A 85 4.46 -1.42 9.86
CA ILE A 85 5.25 -2.05 8.80
C ILE A 85 5.30 -3.55 9.07
N ILE A 86 4.93 -4.34 8.07
CA ILE A 86 5.03 -5.79 8.18
C ILE A 86 5.93 -6.30 7.05
N SER A 87 6.36 -7.55 7.19
CA SER A 87 7.25 -8.17 6.23
C SER A 87 6.51 -9.28 5.51
N ALA A 88 6.88 -9.51 4.26
CA ALA A 88 6.40 -10.67 3.52
C ALA A 88 7.28 -11.90 3.78
N LYS A 89 8.25 -11.77 4.67
CA LYS A 89 9.12 -12.90 5.00
C LYS A 89 8.29 -14.04 5.55
N GLY A 90 8.57 -15.24 5.06
CA GLY A 90 7.79 -16.41 5.42
C GLY A 90 6.72 -16.74 4.39
N LEU A 91 6.47 -15.84 3.45
CA LEU A 91 5.48 -16.06 2.41
C LEU A 91 6.15 -16.31 1.05
N GLU A 92 7.42 -16.63 1.04
CA GLU A 92 8.20 -16.72 -0.19
C GLU A 92 7.57 -17.66 -1.21
N LYS A 93 7.14 -18.82 -0.75
CA LYS A 93 6.57 -19.80 -1.67
C LYS A 93 5.25 -19.32 -2.23
N GLU A 94 4.36 -18.81 -1.38
CA GLU A 94 3.08 -18.30 -1.81
C GLU A 94 3.25 -17.14 -2.79
N VAL A 95 4.21 -16.27 -2.51
CA VAL A 95 4.50 -15.12 -3.37
C VAL A 95 4.99 -15.61 -4.73
N PHE A 96 5.92 -16.56 -4.73
CA PHE A 96 6.46 -17.07 -5.97
C PHE A 96 5.37 -17.76 -6.80
N ASP A 97 4.53 -18.54 -6.15
CA ASP A 97 3.45 -19.25 -6.84
C ASP A 97 2.44 -18.28 -7.43
N LEU A 98 2.03 -17.26 -6.66
CA LEU A 98 1.05 -16.31 -7.16
C LEU A 98 1.63 -15.51 -8.32
N ALA A 99 2.88 -15.07 -8.19
CA ALA A 99 3.53 -14.33 -9.26
C ALA A 99 3.58 -15.17 -10.54
N SER A 100 3.93 -16.45 -10.39
CA SER A 100 4.05 -17.35 -11.54
C SER A 100 2.71 -17.64 -12.21
N GLU A 101 1.68 -17.86 -11.39
CA GLU A 101 0.36 -18.20 -11.91
C GLU A 101 -0.34 -17.01 -12.55
N GLU A 102 -0.17 -15.83 -11.98
CA GLU A 102 -0.94 -14.68 -12.43
C GLU A 102 -0.12 -13.71 -13.28
N GLY A 103 1.17 -13.94 -13.42
CA GLY A 103 1.99 -13.03 -14.21
C GLY A 103 2.29 -11.70 -13.50
N LEU A 104 2.25 -11.71 -12.19
CA LEU A 104 2.59 -10.52 -11.40
C LEU A 104 4.08 -10.48 -11.14
N THR A 105 4.59 -9.28 -10.84
CA THR A 105 5.94 -9.18 -10.32
C THR A 105 5.96 -9.80 -8.92
N ILE A 106 7.13 -10.17 -8.46
CA ILE A 106 7.29 -10.68 -7.10
C ILE A 106 6.80 -9.64 -6.08
N TYR A 107 7.08 -8.37 -6.34
CA TYR A 107 6.69 -7.31 -5.40
C TYR A 107 5.16 -7.18 -5.31
N ASP A 108 4.49 -7.17 -6.43
CA ASP A 108 3.02 -7.10 -6.44
C ASP A 108 2.41 -8.32 -5.78
N ALA A 109 2.96 -9.50 -6.06
CA ALA A 109 2.48 -10.72 -5.43
C ALA A 109 2.70 -10.68 -3.93
N ALA A 110 3.79 -10.05 -3.47
CA ALA A 110 4.06 -9.95 -2.04
C ALA A 110 2.98 -9.14 -1.33
N TYR A 111 2.54 -8.03 -1.93
CA TYR A 111 1.44 -7.24 -1.36
C TYR A 111 0.16 -8.07 -1.27
N ALA A 112 -0.18 -8.76 -2.35
CA ALA A 112 -1.41 -9.55 -2.38
C ALA A 112 -1.36 -10.67 -1.34
N CYS A 113 -0.25 -11.38 -1.25
CA CYS A 113 -0.12 -12.48 -0.30
C CYS A 113 -0.14 -12.00 1.14
N ALA A 114 0.51 -10.87 1.42
CA ALA A 114 0.52 -10.31 2.76
C ALA A 114 -0.88 -9.86 3.16
N ALA A 115 -1.62 -9.26 2.23
CA ALA A 115 -2.99 -8.84 2.51
C ALA A 115 -3.88 -10.04 2.79
N MET A 116 -3.74 -11.10 2.00
CA MET A 116 -4.54 -12.31 2.23
C MET A 116 -4.21 -12.95 3.57
N ARG A 117 -2.93 -13.10 3.86
CA ARG A 117 -2.51 -13.75 5.09
C ARG A 117 -3.00 -13.00 6.32
N ASN A 118 -3.03 -11.69 6.27
CA ASN A 118 -3.41 -10.85 7.39
C ASN A 118 -4.85 -10.35 7.34
N GLU A 119 -5.61 -10.82 6.35
CA GLU A 119 -7.02 -10.45 6.20
C GLU A 119 -7.22 -8.94 6.10
N LEU A 120 -6.40 -8.31 5.27
CA LEU A 120 -6.44 -6.87 5.06
C LEU A 120 -7.03 -6.55 3.70
N THR A 121 -7.61 -5.35 3.58
CA THR A 121 -8.02 -4.84 2.28
C THR A 121 -6.81 -4.21 1.65
N LEU A 122 -6.53 -4.60 0.41
CA LEU A 122 -5.38 -4.06 -0.32
C LEU A 122 -5.77 -2.74 -0.99
N VAL A 123 -4.95 -1.72 -0.81
CA VAL A 123 -5.15 -0.44 -1.48
C VAL A 123 -4.04 -0.28 -2.50
N THR A 124 -4.39 -0.22 -3.76
CA THR A 124 -3.40 -0.06 -4.82
C THR A 124 -4.02 0.70 -5.99
N ASP A 125 -3.18 1.46 -6.67
CA ASP A 125 -3.59 2.16 -7.89
C ASP A 125 -2.99 1.52 -9.13
N ASP A 126 -2.24 0.45 -8.96
CA ASP A 126 -1.70 -0.31 -10.08
C ASP A 126 -2.81 -1.15 -10.66
N GLN A 127 -3.16 -0.91 -11.93
CA GLN A 127 -4.31 -1.57 -12.54
C GLN A 127 -4.12 -3.07 -12.70
N GLU A 128 -2.92 -3.50 -13.02
CA GLU A 128 -2.64 -4.93 -13.15
C GLU A 128 -2.82 -5.64 -11.81
N LEU A 129 -2.27 -5.06 -10.76
CA LEU A 129 -2.39 -5.65 -9.44
C LEU A 129 -3.85 -5.65 -8.98
N ARG A 130 -4.57 -4.55 -9.20
CA ARG A 130 -5.98 -4.47 -8.82
C ARG A 130 -6.79 -5.56 -9.48
N LYS A 131 -6.63 -5.69 -10.79
CA LYS A 131 -7.39 -6.65 -11.56
C LYS A 131 -7.13 -8.07 -11.08
N THR A 132 -5.86 -8.39 -10.91
CA THR A 132 -5.47 -9.75 -10.54
C THR A 132 -5.81 -10.07 -9.09
N ALA A 133 -5.47 -9.16 -8.17
CA ALA A 133 -5.69 -9.41 -6.75
C ALA A 133 -7.16 -9.44 -6.40
N SER A 134 -8.01 -8.73 -7.14
CA SER A 134 -9.45 -8.73 -6.88
C SER A 134 -10.08 -10.10 -6.99
N LYS A 135 -9.43 -11.03 -7.68
CA LYS A 135 -9.91 -12.39 -7.76
C LYS A 135 -9.77 -13.13 -6.44
N HIS A 136 -8.92 -12.64 -5.56
CA HIS A 136 -8.54 -13.35 -4.34
C HIS A 136 -8.88 -12.61 -3.06
N LEU A 137 -8.97 -11.29 -3.11
CA LEU A 137 -9.18 -10.50 -1.90
C LEU A 137 -9.86 -9.19 -2.24
N THR A 138 -10.21 -8.43 -1.22
CA THR A 138 -10.83 -7.11 -1.40
C THR A 138 -9.75 -6.10 -1.75
N VAL A 139 -9.95 -5.40 -2.85
CA VAL A 139 -8.98 -4.41 -3.34
C VAL A 139 -9.72 -3.12 -3.66
N ILE A 140 -9.17 -2.00 -3.22
CA ILE A 140 -9.72 -0.69 -3.58
C ILE A 140 -8.59 0.23 -4.04
N SER A 141 -8.96 1.30 -4.72
CA SER A 141 -7.98 2.29 -5.16
C SER A 141 -7.81 3.36 -4.07
N SER A 142 -6.75 4.16 -4.22
CA SER A 142 -6.55 5.27 -3.30
C SER A 142 -7.69 6.29 -3.40
N SER A 143 -8.25 6.48 -4.60
CA SER A 143 -9.39 7.38 -4.77
C SER A 143 -10.62 6.89 -4.04
N GLU A 144 -10.89 5.59 -4.14
CA GLU A 144 -12.02 5.01 -3.42
C GLU A 144 -11.85 5.16 -1.92
N LEU A 145 -10.63 4.95 -1.44
CA LEU A 145 -10.36 5.13 -0.03
C LEU A 145 -10.52 6.57 0.39
N ALA A 146 -9.99 7.50 -0.41
CA ALA A 146 -10.07 8.93 -0.10
C ALA A 146 -11.51 9.38 0.04
N SER A 147 -12.40 8.83 -0.78
CA SER A 147 -13.82 9.17 -0.70
C SER A 147 -14.41 8.81 0.66
N LYS A 148 -13.95 7.74 1.26
CA LYS A 148 -14.46 7.32 2.56
C LYS A 148 -14.00 8.22 3.69
N TYR A 149 -12.91 8.94 3.49
CA TYR A 149 -12.35 9.81 4.52
C TYR A 149 -12.71 11.27 4.32
N ARG A 150 -13.47 11.54 3.28
CA ARG A 150 -13.85 12.89 3.02
C ARG A 150 -15.08 13.18 3.81
N ASP A 151 -15.33 14.21 4.20
CA ASP A 151 -16.52 14.50 4.82
C ASP A 151 -16.81 15.32 5.52
#